data_07bceb250269820f3fe71528e9c003df
#
_entry.id   07bceb250269820f3fe71528e9c003df
#
_cell.length_a   1.000
_cell.length_b   1.000
_cell.length_c   1.000
_cell.angle_alpha   90.00
_cell.angle_beta   90.00
_cell.angle_gamma   90.00
#
_symmetry.space_group_name_H-M   'P 1'
#
loop_
_entity.id
_entity.type
_entity.pdbx_description
1 polymer ?
#
loop_
_entity_poly.entity_id
_entity_poly.type
_entity_poly.pdbx_seq_one_letter_code
_entity_poly.pdbx_strand_id
1 'polypeptide(L)' 'MMSEREVWLKAMAIVQTHGTMQAAPVMDTLLDVLGDDPHWADWARVAAAVDVIKDSEPQ' A
#
# COMPACT_ATOMS: atom_id res chain seq x y z
N MET A 1 1.31 -4.26 -15.35
CA MET A 1 1.46 -2.96 -14.69
C MET A 1 0.12 -2.52 -14.11
N MET A 2 0.10 -2.09 -12.86
CA MET A 2 -1.13 -1.61 -12.22
C MET A 2 -1.49 -0.22 -12.73
N SER A 3 -2.78 0.00 -13.02
CA SER A 3 -3.27 1.35 -13.27
C SER A 3 -3.30 2.15 -11.96
N GLU A 4 -3.39 3.47 -12.07
CA GLU A 4 -3.51 4.33 -10.90
C GLU A 4 -4.75 3.96 -10.08
N ARG A 5 -5.86 3.69 -10.76
CA ARG A 5 -7.11 3.28 -10.10
C ARG A 5 -6.90 1.98 -9.30
N GLU A 6 -6.22 0.99 -9.89
CA GLU A 6 -5.92 -0.26 -9.22
C GLU A 6 -5.07 -0.04 -7.98
N VAL A 7 -4.06 0.83 -8.08
CA VAL A 7 -3.20 1.17 -6.95
C VAL A 7 -4.04 1.69 -5.78
N TRP A 8 -4.94 2.63 -6.04
CA TRP A 8 -5.79 3.20 -5.00
C TRP A 8 -6.78 2.19 -4.43
N LEU A 9 -7.36 1.34 -5.27
CA LEU A 9 -8.29 0.30 -4.80
C LEU A 9 -7.59 -0.70 -3.90
N LYS A 10 -6.38 -1.12 -4.26
CA LYS A 10 -5.61 -2.03 -3.43
C LYS A 10 -5.19 -1.38 -2.12
N ALA A 11 -4.77 -0.12 -2.16
CA ALA A 11 -4.39 0.63 -0.96
C ALA A 11 -5.57 0.74 0.00
N MET A 12 -6.75 1.07 -0.51
CA MET A 12 -7.96 1.18 0.30
C MET A 12 -8.34 -0.17 0.92
N ALA A 13 -8.22 -1.25 0.16
CA ALA A 13 -8.52 -2.59 0.66
C ALA A 13 -7.57 -2.98 1.80
N ILE A 14 -6.29 -2.66 1.68
CA ILE A 14 -5.30 -2.95 2.72
C ILE A 14 -5.63 -2.17 3.99
N VAL A 15 -5.95 -0.89 3.86
CA VAL A 15 -6.30 -0.05 5.01
C VAL A 15 -7.57 -0.57 5.68
N GLN A 16 -8.57 -0.98 4.91
CA GLN A 16 -9.82 -1.52 5.47
C GLN A 16 -9.60 -2.85 6.19
N THR A 17 -8.72 -3.69 5.66
CA THR A 17 -8.46 -5.02 6.23
C THR A 17 -7.60 -4.95 7.48
N HIS A 18 -6.56 -4.11 7.47
CA HIS A 18 -5.56 -4.08 8.54
C HIS A 18 -5.66 -2.86 9.46
N GLY A 19 -6.40 -1.84 9.06
CA GLY A 19 -6.46 -0.57 9.77
C GLY A 19 -5.27 0.32 9.41
N THR A 20 -5.42 1.63 9.67
CA THR A 20 -4.40 2.61 9.29
C THR A 20 -3.08 2.42 10.01
N MET A 21 -3.12 1.96 11.27
CA MET A 21 -1.90 1.75 12.05
C MET A 21 -1.10 0.55 11.58
N GLN A 22 -1.76 -0.47 11.03
CA GLN A 22 -1.11 -1.71 10.61
C GLN A 22 -0.77 -1.72 9.13
N ALA A 23 -1.42 -0.88 8.33
CA ALA A 23 -1.27 -0.91 6.87
C ALA A 23 0.17 -0.61 6.44
N ALA A 24 0.81 0.40 7.04
CA ALA A 24 2.18 0.74 6.68
C ALA A 24 3.17 -0.38 7.02
N PRO A 25 3.16 -0.97 8.25
CA PRO A 25 4.01 -2.13 8.53
C PRO A 25 3.76 -3.32 7.62
N VAL A 26 2.49 -3.58 7.26
CA VAL A 26 2.14 -4.66 6.34
C VAL A 26 2.78 -4.42 4.99
N MET A 27 2.73 -3.19 4.48
CA MET A 27 3.33 -2.85 3.19
C MET A 27 4.85 -2.95 3.23
N ASP A 28 5.47 -2.52 4.33
CA ASP A 28 6.93 -2.65 4.50
C ASP A 28 7.35 -4.11 4.45
N THR A 29 6.63 -4.99 5.14
CA THR A 29 6.90 -6.41 5.13
C THR A 29 6.72 -6.99 3.73
N LEU A 30 5.66 -6.61 3.04
CA LEU A 30 5.38 -7.08 1.69
C LEU A 30 6.50 -6.67 0.72
N LEU A 31 6.94 -5.42 0.78
CA LEU A 31 8.00 -4.92 -0.09
C LEU A 31 9.33 -5.63 0.18
N ASP A 32 9.60 -5.94 1.45
CA ASP A 32 10.80 -6.68 1.83
C ASP A 32 10.76 -8.11 1.26
N VAL A 33 9.63 -8.78 1.38
CA VAL A 33 9.43 -10.14 0.85
C VAL A 33 9.54 -10.16 -0.67
N LEU A 34 8.98 -9.16 -1.35
CA LEU A 34 9.00 -9.09 -2.82
C LEU A 34 10.40 -8.86 -3.35
N GLY A 35 11.22 -8.08 -2.63
CA GLY A 35 12.63 -7.90 -3.00
C GLY A 35 12.83 -7.52 -4.46
N ASP A 36 13.34 -8.46 -5.24
CA ASP A 36 13.67 -8.26 -6.66
C ASP A 36 12.52 -8.61 -7.62
N ASP A 37 11.31 -8.83 -7.08
CA ASP A 37 10.16 -9.17 -7.92
C ASP A 37 9.86 -8.05 -8.92
N PRO A 38 9.57 -8.38 -10.20
CA PRO A 38 9.22 -7.37 -11.20
C PRO A 38 8.03 -6.48 -10.81
N HIS A 39 7.16 -6.96 -9.94
CA HIS A 39 6.00 -6.20 -9.47
C HIS A 39 6.31 -5.30 -8.28
N TRP A 40 7.54 -5.29 -7.79
CA TRP A 40 7.91 -4.50 -6.63
C TRP A 40 7.56 -3.02 -6.80
N ALA A 41 7.82 -2.45 -7.98
CA ALA A 41 7.56 -1.04 -8.26
C ALA A 41 6.06 -0.72 -8.15
N ASP A 42 5.19 -1.63 -8.63
CA ASP A 42 3.75 -1.44 -8.52
C ASP A 42 3.30 -1.46 -7.05
N TRP A 43 3.82 -2.40 -6.27
CA TRP A 43 3.49 -2.49 -4.85
C TRP A 43 4.07 -1.33 -4.05
N ALA A 44 5.22 -0.77 -4.47
CA ALA A 44 5.75 0.46 -3.87
C ALA A 44 4.79 1.64 -4.08
N ARG A 45 4.13 1.70 -5.23
CA ARG A 45 3.09 2.72 -5.49
C ARG A 45 1.89 2.52 -4.57
N VAL A 46 1.50 1.26 -4.32
CA VAL A 46 0.42 0.95 -3.37
C VAL A 46 0.81 1.41 -1.96
N ALA A 47 2.05 1.17 -1.56
CA ALA A 47 2.54 1.62 -0.26
C ALA A 47 2.48 3.15 -0.12
N ALA A 48 2.87 3.88 -1.17
CA ALA A 48 2.78 5.34 -1.19
C ALA A 48 1.32 5.80 -1.06
N ALA A 49 0.39 5.12 -1.74
CA ALA A 49 -1.03 5.44 -1.63
C ALA A 49 -1.58 5.17 -0.23
N VAL A 50 -1.14 4.10 0.42
CA VAL A 50 -1.49 3.80 1.81
C VAL A 50 -1.05 4.94 2.73
N ASP A 51 0.16 5.47 2.54
CA ASP A 51 0.66 6.59 3.33
C ASP A 51 -0.20 7.84 3.14
N VAL A 52 -0.63 8.12 1.92
CA VAL A 52 -1.50 9.25 1.63
C VAL A 52 -2.85 9.09 2.34
N ILE A 53 -3.44 7.90 2.28
CA ILE A 53 -4.71 7.62 2.96
C ILE A 53 -4.55 7.80 4.47
N LYS A 54 -3.48 7.28 5.04
CA LYS A 54 -3.20 7.39 6.47
C LYS A 54 -3.08 8.84 6.90
N ASP A 55 -2.34 9.66 6.12
CA ASP A 55 -2.10 11.06 6.46
C ASP A 55 -3.35 11.92 6.31
N SER A 56 -4.30 11.50 5.48
CA SER A 56 -5.52 12.27 5.24
C SER A 56 -6.66 11.92 6.20
N GLU A 57 -6.48 10.92 7.08
CA GLU A 57 -7.51 10.57 8.05
C GLU A 57 -7.64 11.66 9.10
N PRO A 58 -8.89 12.07 9.42
CA PRO A 58 -9.13 13.00 10.54
C PRO A 58 -8.77 12.33 11.86
N GLN A 59 -8.13 13.08 12.70
CA GLN A 59 -7.75 12.62 14.03
C GLN A 59 -8.77 13.04 15.08
#